data_72672f64fbba93d600e9f963fd36f7fe
#
_entry.id   72672f64fbba93d600e9f963fd36f7fe
#
_cell.length_a   1.000
_cell.length_b   1.000
_cell.length_c   1.000
_cell.angle_alpha   90.00
_cell.angle_beta   90.00
_cell.angle_gamma   90.00
#
_symmetry.space_group_name_H-M   'P 1'
#
loop_
_entity.id
_entity.type
_entity.pdbx_description
1 polymer ?
#
loop_
_entity_poly.entity_id
_entity_poly.type
_entity_poly.pdbx_seq_one_letter_code
_entity_poly.pdbx_strand_id
1 'polypeptide(L)'
;MNYEQAMEYIHAVQWAGHKPGLTRTRTLLAALGDPHKQLRFVHVAGTNGKGSTAAMMASCLQAAGYRVGLYTSPFINRFNERIQINGVQIPDEELVKLVEQVKPAADAMEDVPTEFEIITALGMLYFAQQKCEIVVLEVGLGGTLDSTNVIDAPECAVITALGMDHVKELGPTLADIAAAKAGIIKEGCPVVSYGGVPEADIVIRRVCAEKHAELTEVDFSRLKYEGGSLDAVEFDFDGLTDVHLPLIGSYQPRNAALAITALRVMRTHGWNIPESAIRTGLETVSWPGRFELLRHAPAFLLDGSHNAHGMRATVQSLKDRFPGQKFVFLVSIMADKDVDQMLSLLAPLAVRFVTVTAHTPRAMPAEVLAEHIRAYGCRAEAADSIEAGVARAVELGGEGPVCALGTLYFSGDVRNAFAELVKG
;
A
#
# COMPACT_ATOMS: atom_id res chain seq x y z
N MET A 1 4.96 -22.73 19.72
CA MET A 1 6.15 -22.25 18.96
C MET A 1 6.56 -20.86 19.43
N ASN A 2 7.75 -20.36 19.06
CA ASN A 2 8.12 -18.95 19.25
C ASN A 2 7.81 -18.13 17.98
N TYR A 3 8.05 -16.81 18.01
CA TYR A 3 7.78 -15.90 16.90
C TYR A 3 8.60 -16.26 15.64
N GLU A 4 9.88 -16.57 15.78
CA GLU A 4 10.76 -16.95 14.67
C GLU A 4 10.25 -18.21 13.96
N GLN A 5 9.88 -19.24 14.72
CA GLN A 5 9.29 -20.47 14.20
C GLN A 5 7.93 -20.24 13.51
N ALA A 6 7.13 -19.29 13.99
CA ALA A 6 5.88 -18.90 13.36
C ALA A 6 6.16 -18.21 12.00
N MET A 7 7.15 -17.34 11.95
CA MET A 7 7.58 -16.67 10.70
C MET A 7 8.18 -17.67 9.72
N GLU A 8 9.03 -18.59 10.18
CA GLU A 8 9.55 -19.68 9.34
C GLU A 8 8.43 -20.50 8.73
N TYR A 9 7.40 -20.85 9.51
CA TYR A 9 6.24 -21.59 8.99
C TYR A 9 5.51 -20.80 7.90
N ILE A 10 5.22 -19.51 8.13
CA ILE A 10 4.53 -18.66 7.16
C ILE A 10 5.33 -18.56 5.86
N HIS A 11 6.65 -18.36 5.95
CA HIS A 11 7.53 -18.17 4.79
C HIS A 11 8.00 -19.50 4.14
N ALA A 12 7.99 -20.62 4.87
CA ALA A 12 8.39 -21.92 4.35
C ALA A 12 7.40 -22.50 3.33
N VAL A 13 6.18 -22.02 3.32
CA VAL A 13 5.25 -22.28 2.23
C VAL A 13 5.78 -21.52 1.02
N GLN A 14 6.82 -22.11 0.44
CA GLN A 14 7.53 -21.54 -0.69
C GLN A 14 6.55 -21.03 -1.73
N TRP A 15 6.87 -19.89 -2.26
CA TRP A 15 6.31 -19.29 -3.44
C TRP A 15 6.31 -20.29 -4.61
N ALA A 16 5.39 -21.23 -4.55
CA ALA A 16 5.17 -22.23 -5.60
C ALA A 16 4.53 -21.57 -6.84
N GLY A 17 4.95 -20.31 -7.14
CA GLY A 17 4.37 -19.49 -8.17
C GLY A 17 3.00 -18.92 -7.77
N HIS A 18 2.51 -17.94 -8.55
CA HIS A 18 1.16 -17.45 -8.43
C HIS A 18 0.18 -18.58 -8.77
N LYS A 19 -0.54 -19.10 -7.78
CA LYS A 19 -1.61 -20.08 -7.97
C LYS A 19 -2.96 -19.34 -7.87
N PRO A 20 -3.51 -18.85 -8.98
CA PRO A 20 -4.78 -18.11 -8.97
C PRO A 20 -5.93 -19.01 -8.53
N GLY A 21 -6.85 -18.46 -7.74
CA GLY A 21 -8.07 -19.16 -7.32
C GLY A 21 -8.38 -18.94 -5.85
N LEU A 22 -9.67 -19.01 -5.51
CA LEU A 22 -10.18 -18.77 -4.15
C LEU A 22 -10.44 -20.06 -3.37
N THR A 23 -10.35 -21.21 -4.03
CA THR A 23 -10.75 -22.52 -3.45
C THR A 23 -9.92 -22.84 -2.19
N ARG A 24 -8.59 -22.71 -2.26
CA ARG A 24 -7.71 -23.00 -1.10
C ARG A 24 -8.02 -22.11 0.09
N THR A 25 -8.14 -20.79 -0.16
CA THR A 25 -8.49 -19.83 0.90
C THR A 25 -9.85 -20.17 1.52
N ARG A 26 -10.86 -20.49 0.71
CA ARG A 26 -12.19 -20.91 1.20
C ARG A 26 -12.13 -22.20 2.00
N THR A 27 -11.38 -23.20 1.53
CA THR A 27 -11.23 -24.48 2.24
C THR A 27 -10.54 -24.26 3.58
N LEU A 28 -9.47 -23.44 3.62
CA LEU A 28 -8.77 -23.11 4.87
C LEU A 28 -9.69 -22.36 5.84
N LEU A 29 -10.40 -21.35 5.38
CA LEU A 29 -11.33 -20.58 6.22
C LEU A 29 -12.49 -21.44 6.72
N ALA A 30 -13.02 -22.33 5.90
CA ALA A 30 -14.07 -23.28 6.33
C ALA A 30 -13.57 -24.22 7.45
N ALA A 31 -12.33 -24.72 7.33
CA ALA A 31 -11.71 -25.53 8.39
C ALA A 31 -11.49 -24.74 9.71
N LEU A 32 -11.41 -23.41 9.62
CA LEU A 32 -11.30 -22.49 10.76
C LEU A 32 -12.67 -21.97 11.25
N GLY A 33 -13.79 -22.48 10.73
CA GLY A 33 -15.14 -22.08 11.12
C GLY A 33 -15.66 -20.80 10.45
N ASP A 34 -15.15 -20.48 9.26
CA ASP A 34 -15.57 -19.34 8.45
C ASP A 34 -15.52 -17.97 9.17
N PRO A 35 -14.40 -17.61 9.83
CA PRO A 35 -14.34 -16.39 10.66
C PRO A 35 -14.68 -15.11 9.87
N HIS A 36 -14.40 -15.06 8.59
CA HIS A 36 -14.69 -13.93 7.71
C HIS A 36 -16.19 -13.63 7.57
N LYS A 37 -17.08 -14.62 7.74
CA LYS A 37 -18.53 -14.43 7.70
C LYS A 37 -19.11 -13.67 8.89
N GLN A 38 -18.31 -13.47 9.95
CA GLN A 38 -18.70 -12.72 11.15
C GLN A 38 -18.27 -11.25 11.06
N LEU A 39 -17.59 -10.85 9.98
CA LEU A 39 -16.96 -9.56 9.81
C LEU A 39 -17.66 -8.74 8.72
N ARG A 40 -17.55 -7.43 8.83
CA ARG A 40 -17.94 -6.47 7.79
C ARG A 40 -16.68 -5.87 7.18
N PHE A 41 -16.71 -5.53 5.89
CA PHE A 41 -15.52 -5.14 5.18
C PHE A 41 -15.69 -3.86 4.37
N VAL A 42 -14.66 -3.02 4.35
CA VAL A 42 -14.35 -2.14 3.23
C VAL A 42 -13.26 -2.83 2.43
N HIS A 43 -13.48 -3.07 1.15
CA HIS A 43 -12.53 -3.79 0.30
C HIS A 43 -11.84 -2.83 -0.67
N VAL A 44 -10.52 -2.73 -0.61
CA VAL A 44 -9.74 -1.70 -1.32
C VAL A 44 -8.83 -2.35 -2.36
N ALA A 45 -9.12 -2.12 -3.64
CA ALA A 45 -8.27 -2.53 -4.76
C ALA A 45 -7.74 -1.32 -5.54
N GLY A 46 -6.74 -1.51 -6.37
CA GLY A 46 -6.17 -0.47 -7.21
C GLY A 46 -4.72 -0.76 -7.58
N THR A 47 -4.09 0.12 -8.35
CA THR A 47 -2.67 0.01 -8.64
C THR A 47 -1.86 0.73 -7.56
N ASN A 48 -2.08 2.01 -7.37
CA ASN A 48 -1.40 2.83 -6.38
C ASN A 48 -2.41 3.48 -5.42
N GLY A 49 -1.96 3.79 -4.19
CA GLY A 49 -2.78 4.47 -3.18
C GLY A 49 -3.62 3.55 -2.29
N LYS A 50 -3.65 2.23 -2.53
CA LYS A 50 -4.44 1.27 -1.73
C LYS A 50 -4.18 1.41 -0.23
N GLY A 51 -2.93 1.18 0.20
CA GLY A 51 -2.56 1.23 1.62
C GLY A 51 -2.80 2.60 2.26
N SER A 52 -2.46 3.71 1.56
CA SER A 52 -2.75 5.06 2.07
C SER A 52 -4.24 5.32 2.25
N THR A 53 -5.07 4.95 1.25
CA THR A 53 -6.53 5.08 1.32
C THR A 53 -7.10 4.19 2.44
N ALA A 54 -6.62 2.94 2.54
CA ALA A 54 -7.03 2.02 3.60
C ALA A 54 -6.68 2.55 5.00
N ALA A 55 -5.48 3.08 5.19
CA ALA A 55 -5.05 3.68 6.46
C ALA A 55 -5.89 4.91 6.83
N MET A 56 -6.17 5.81 5.87
CA MET A 56 -7.04 6.96 6.09
C MET A 56 -8.46 6.53 6.49
N MET A 57 -9.04 5.56 5.78
CA MET A 57 -10.38 5.04 6.10
C MET A 57 -10.41 4.38 7.48
N ALA A 58 -9.41 3.56 7.81
CA ALA A 58 -9.32 2.92 9.11
C ALA A 58 -9.19 3.95 10.25
N SER A 59 -8.37 4.98 10.08
CA SER A 59 -8.21 6.07 11.04
C SER A 59 -9.52 6.84 11.25
N CYS A 60 -10.26 7.15 10.18
CA CYS A 60 -11.55 7.85 10.28
C CYS A 60 -12.63 6.97 10.95
N LEU A 61 -12.69 5.69 10.63
CA LEU A 61 -13.62 4.75 11.26
C LEU A 61 -13.29 4.56 12.75
N GLN A 62 -12.01 4.51 13.11
CA GLN A 62 -11.57 4.49 14.50
C GLN A 62 -11.98 5.78 15.23
N ALA A 63 -11.79 6.96 14.61
CA ALA A 63 -12.22 8.24 15.16
C ALA A 63 -13.76 8.34 15.32
N ALA A 64 -14.52 7.59 14.51
CA ALA A 64 -15.97 7.44 14.65
C ALA A 64 -16.38 6.48 15.78
N GLY A 65 -15.42 5.86 16.47
CA GLY A 65 -15.64 5.00 17.65
C GLY A 65 -15.72 3.51 17.35
N TYR A 66 -15.51 3.06 16.11
CA TYR A 66 -15.53 1.64 15.75
C TYR A 66 -14.25 0.92 16.16
N ARG A 67 -14.37 -0.39 16.43
CA ARG A 67 -13.25 -1.30 16.53
C ARG A 67 -12.87 -1.78 15.15
N VAL A 68 -11.81 -1.19 14.59
CA VAL A 68 -11.43 -1.31 13.18
C VAL A 68 -10.25 -2.25 13.02
N GLY A 69 -10.42 -3.30 12.21
CA GLY A 69 -9.31 -4.07 11.67
C GLY A 69 -8.74 -3.38 10.42
N LEU A 70 -7.43 -3.40 10.28
CA LEU A 70 -6.73 -2.96 9.06
C LEU A 70 -5.82 -4.10 8.58
N TYR A 71 -6.06 -4.55 7.36
CA TYR A 71 -5.24 -5.56 6.68
C TYR A 71 -4.57 -4.96 5.46
N THR A 72 -3.24 -5.00 5.41
CA THR A 72 -2.44 -4.36 4.36
C THR A 72 -1.27 -5.21 3.89
N SER A 73 -0.76 -4.90 2.69
CA SER A 73 0.41 -5.58 2.11
C SER A 73 1.16 -4.69 1.10
N PRO A 74 2.50 -4.86 0.99
CA PRO A 74 3.39 -5.58 1.92
C PRO A 74 3.62 -4.82 3.22
N PHE A 75 4.33 -5.40 4.18
CA PHE A 75 4.85 -4.70 5.34
C PHE A 75 6.15 -3.94 5.02
N ILE A 76 6.56 -3.02 5.90
CA ILE A 76 7.77 -2.21 5.74
C ILE A 76 8.89 -2.71 6.66
N ASN A 77 8.68 -2.71 7.98
CA ASN A 77 9.68 -3.11 8.95
C ASN A 77 9.45 -4.54 9.47
N ARG A 78 8.21 -4.87 9.79
CA ARG A 78 7.91 -6.16 10.39
C ARG A 78 6.57 -6.71 9.93
N PHE A 79 6.48 -8.01 9.90
CA PHE A 79 5.31 -8.75 9.42
C PHE A 79 3.99 -8.30 10.08
N ASN A 80 4.03 -7.98 11.37
CA ASN A 80 2.87 -7.61 12.18
C ASN A 80 2.13 -6.37 11.66
N GLU A 81 2.79 -5.51 10.87
CA GLU A 81 2.17 -4.34 10.24
C GLU A 81 1.00 -4.69 9.32
N ARG A 82 0.98 -5.93 8.80
CA ARG A 82 -0.09 -6.42 7.92
C ARG A 82 -1.44 -6.53 8.60
N ILE A 83 -1.46 -6.70 9.93
CA ILE A 83 -2.65 -6.98 10.72
C ILE A 83 -2.68 -6.03 11.92
N GLN A 84 -3.57 -5.05 11.87
CA GLN A 84 -3.68 -4.03 12.91
C GLN A 84 -5.12 -3.91 13.40
N ILE A 85 -5.29 -3.53 14.66
CA ILE A 85 -6.59 -3.14 15.23
C ILE A 85 -6.43 -1.77 15.87
N ASN A 86 -7.22 -0.80 15.43
CA ASN A 86 -7.17 0.59 15.90
C ASN A 86 -5.74 1.16 15.91
N GLY A 87 -4.99 0.94 14.81
CA GLY A 87 -3.62 1.43 14.64
C GLY A 87 -2.55 0.63 15.41
N VAL A 88 -2.94 -0.38 16.18
CA VAL A 88 -2.00 -1.24 16.93
C VAL A 88 -1.77 -2.54 16.16
N GLN A 89 -0.51 -2.82 15.85
CA GLN A 89 -0.09 -4.06 15.19
C GLN A 89 -0.40 -5.28 16.08
N ILE A 90 -0.70 -6.43 15.45
CA ILE A 90 -0.88 -7.67 16.17
C ILE A 90 0.35 -7.98 17.06
N PRO A 91 0.19 -8.28 18.35
CA PRO A 91 1.29 -8.71 19.21
C PRO A 91 1.92 -10.02 18.74
N ASP A 92 3.23 -10.19 18.95
CA ASP A 92 3.97 -11.40 18.56
C ASP A 92 3.34 -12.67 19.15
N GLU A 93 2.96 -12.61 20.42
CA GLU A 93 2.32 -13.73 21.12
C GLU A 93 0.96 -14.10 20.52
N GLU A 94 0.17 -13.12 20.09
CA GLU A 94 -1.11 -13.37 19.43
C GLU A 94 -0.90 -13.95 18.03
N LEU A 95 0.09 -13.46 17.27
CA LEU A 95 0.44 -14.02 15.97
C LEU A 95 0.87 -15.49 16.10
N VAL A 96 1.70 -15.81 17.09
CA VAL A 96 2.13 -17.21 17.35
C VAL A 96 0.92 -18.10 17.64
N LYS A 97 0.00 -17.68 18.53
CA LYS A 97 -1.22 -18.43 18.83
C LYS A 97 -2.09 -18.67 17.61
N LEU A 98 -2.20 -17.66 16.73
CA LEU A 98 -2.98 -17.79 15.48
C LEU A 98 -2.32 -18.76 14.52
N VAL A 99 -0.99 -18.72 14.38
CA VAL A 99 -0.27 -19.69 13.54
C VAL A 99 -0.46 -21.12 14.08
N GLU A 100 -0.41 -21.32 15.39
CA GLU A 100 -0.69 -22.63 16.03
C GLU A 100 -2.12 -23.13 15.78
N GLN A 101 -3.09 -22.22 15.61
CA GLN A 101 -4.47 -22.58 15.25
C GLN A 101 -4.64 -22.86 13.75
N VAL A 102 -4.00 -22.08 12.89
CA VAL A 102 -4.15 -22.19 11.42
C VAL A 102 -3.34 -23.36 10.86
N LYS A 103 -2.14 -23.60 11.41
CA LYS A 103 -1.19 -24.61 10.92
C LYS A 103 -1.81 -26.01 10.76
N PRO A 104 -2.52 -26.61 11.74
CA PRO A 104 -3.09 -27.95 11.57
C PRO A 104 -4.10 -28.04 10.42
N ALA A 105 -4.89 -26.98 10.21
CA ALA A 105 -5.86 -26.93 9.11
C ALA A 105 -5.16 -26.79 7.76
N ALA A 106 -4.14 -25.94 7.66
CA ALA A 106 -3.36 -25.74 6.46
C ALA A 106 -2.56 -26.98 6.04
N ASP A 107 -1.90 -27.63 7.01
CA ASP A 107 -1.09 -28.83 6.80
C ASP A 107 -1.93 -30.06 6.38
N ALA A 108 -3.22 -30.08 6.73
CA ALA A 108 -4.15 -31.15 6.36
C ALA A 108 -4.71 -31.00 4.93
N MET A 109 -4.46 -29.89 4.24
CA MET A 109 -4.96 -29.66 2.89
C MET A 109 -4.11 -30.38 1.84
N GLU A 110 -4.75 -31.08 0.91
CA GLU A 110 -4.06 -31.72 -0.23
C GLU A 110 -3.44 -30.66 -1.17
N ASP A 111 -4.18 -29.59 -1.49
CA ASP A 111 -3.66 -28.43 -2.22
C ASP A 111 -3.21 -27.38 -1.19
N VAL A 112 -1.91 -27.38 -0.91
CA VAL A 112 -1.29 -26.55 0.12
C VAL A 112 -1.54 -25.08 -0.17
N PRO A 113 -2.05 -24.31 0.82
CA PRO A 113 -2.30 -22.89 0.66
C PRO A 113 -0.98 -22.12 0.48
N THR A 114 -1.03 -21.04 -0.27
CA THR A 114 0.13 -20.14 -0.46
C THR A 114 0.37 -19.31 0.81
N GLU A 115 1.56 -18.71 0.91
CA GLU A 115 1.89 -17.76 1.99
C GLU A 115 0.80 -16.70 2.18
N PHE A 116 0.37 -16.03 1.09
CA PHE A 116 -0.64 -14.96 1.17
C PHE A 116 -2.03 -15.47 1.57
N GLU A 117 -2.38 -16.70 1.21
CA GLU A 117 -3.64 -17.35 1.65
C GLU A 117 -3.62 -17.65 3.15
N ILE A 118 -2.47 -18.10 3.68
CA ILE A 118 -2.27 -18.30 5.13
C ILE A 118 -2.36 -16.96 5.87
N ILE A 119 -1.66 -15.93 5.39
CA ILE A 119 -1.67 -14.59 6.00
C ILE A 119 -3.09 -14.02 6.01
N THR A 120 -3.84 -14.19 4.93
CA THR A 120 -5.24 -13.77 4.85
C THR A 120 -6.10 -14.49 5.89
N ALA A 121 -5.94 -15.80 6.03
CA ALA A 121 -6.66 -16.58 7.04
C ALA A 121 -6.31 -16.15 8.47
N LEU A 122 -5.02 -15.89 8.75
CA LEU A 122 -4.57 -15.35 10.05
C LEU A 122 -5.26 -14.02 10.38
N GLY A 123 -5.29 -13.09 9.40
CA GLY A 123 -5.96 -11.80 9.57
C GLY A 123 -7.44 -11.93 9.85
N MET A 124 -8.17 -12.73 9.04
CA MET A 124 -9.61 -12.96 9.23
C MET A 124 -9.92 -13.59 10.60
N LEU A 125 -9.13 -14.58 11.01
CA LEU A 125 -9.29 -15.23 12.32
C LEU A 125 -9.04 -14.26 13.47
N TYR A 126 -7.97 -13.45 13.38
CA TYR A 126 -7.65 -12.45 14.41
C TYR A 126 -8.76 -11.40 14.56
N PHE A 127 -9.20 -10.82 13.46
CA PHE A 127 -10.25 -9.78 13.50
C PHE A 127 -11.57 -10.31 14.05
N ALA A 128 -11.95 -11.55 13.70
CA ALA A 128 -13.14 -12.18 14.26
C ALA A 128 -13.00 -12.46 15.76
N GLN A 129 -11.89 -13.04 16.22
CA GLN A 129 -11.61 -13.29 17.64
C GLN A 129 -11.59 -11.99 18.46
N GLN A 130 -11.06 -10.93 17.88
CA GLN A 130 -11.00 -9.61 18.50
C GLN A 130 -12.29 -8.79 18.34
N LYS A 131 -13.33 -9.36 17.69
CA LYS A 131 -14.65 -8.73 17.49
C LYS A 131 -14.56 -7.37 16.80
N CYS A 132 -13.76 -7.27 15.74
CA CYS A 132 -13.75 -6.07 14.92
C CYS A 132 -15.13 -5.83 14.31
N GLU A 133 -15.62 -4.60 14.39
CA GLU A 133 -16.92 -4.21 13.86
C GLU A 133 -16.85 -3.97 12.35
N ILE A 134 -15.68 -3.58 11.87
CA ILE A 134 -15.37 -3.41 10.45
C ILE A 134 -13.89 -3.66 10.19
N VAL A 135 -13.58 -4.21 9.03
CA VAL A 135 -12.20 -4.45 8.56
C VAL A 135 -11.98 -3.70 7.26
N VAL A 136 -10.98 -2.82 7.23
CA VAL A 136 -10.49 -2.23 5.98
C VAL A 136 -9.46 -3.20 5.41
N LEU A 137 -9.80 -3.81 4.28
CA LEU A 137 -9.12 -4.94 3.68
C LEU A 137 -8.46 -4.54 2.36
N GLU A 138 -7.14 -4.43 2.34
CA GLU A 138 -6.37 -4.15 1.14
C GLU A 138 -6.15 -5.42 0.32
N VAL A 139 -6.45 -5.38 -0.98
CA VAL A 139 -6.13 -6.42 -1.97
C VAL A 139 -4.62 -6.52 -2.16
N GLY A 140 -4.08 -7.74 -2.16
CA GLY A 140 -2.68 -7.99 -2.44
C GLY A 140 -2.33 -7.79 -3.91
N LEU A 141 -3.02 -8.53 -4.80
CA LEU A 141 -2.78 -8.49 -6.24
C LEU A 141 -4.07 -8.65 -7.03
N GLY A 142 -4.31 -7.75 -7.98
CA GLY A 142 -5.50 -7.81 -8.83
C GLY A 142 -6.77 -7.50 -8.06
N GLY A 143 -7.59 -8.48 -7.82
CA GLY A 143 -8.86 -8.41 -7.10
C GLY A 143 -9.67 -9.70 -7.25
N THR A 144 -10.06 -10.07 -8.46
CA THR A 144 -10.95 -11.23 -8.75
C THR A 144 -10.50 -12.52 -8.07
N LEU A 145 -9.22 -12.84 -8.15
CA LEU A 145 -8.63 -14.09 -7.64
C LEU A 145 -7.72 -13.86 -6.43
N ASP A 146 -7.73 -12.66 -5.86
CA ASP A 146 -6.98 -12.36 -4.66
C ASP A 146 -7.60 -13.06 -3.44
N SER A 147 -6.77 -13.56 -2.53
CA SER A 147 -7.23 -14.31 -1.34
C SER A 147 -8.20 -13.49 -0.48
N THR A 148 -8.08 -12.16 -0.49
CA THR A 148 -9.00 -11.27 0.25
C THR A 148 -10.42 -11.28 -0.33
N ASN A 149 -10.59 -11.69 -1.60
CA ASN A 149 -11.87 -11.65 -2.30
C ASN A 149 -12.80 -12.85 -1.98
N VAL A 150 -12.49 -13.61 -0.95
CA VAL A 150 -13.36 -14.68 -0.41
C VAL A 150 -14.57 -14.14 0.36
N ILE A 151 -14.57 -12.87 0.70
CA ILE A 151 -15.63 -12.19 1.43
C ILE A 151 -16.93 -12.06 0.61
N ASP A 152 -18.04 -11.90 1.30
CA ASP A 152 -19.33 -11.52 0.70
C ASP A 152 -19.32 -10.05 0.24
N ALA A 153 -20.49 -9.45 -0.04
CA ALA A 153 -20.58 -8.06 -0.45
C ALA A 153 -20.00 -7.13 0.65
N PRO A 154 -18.98 -6.31 0.32
CA PRO A 154 -18.44 -5.36 1.28
C PRO A 154 -19.40 -4.20 1.52
N GLU A 155 -19.26 -3.51 2.66
CA GLU A 155 -19.98 -2.26 2.96
C GLU A 155 -19.62 -1.14 1.97
N CYS A 156 -18.42 -1.20 1.40
CA CYS A 156 -18.00 -0.39 0.27
C CYS A 156 -16.81 -1.06 -0.44
N ALA A 157 -16.90 -1.19 -1.76
CA ALA A 157 -15.75 -1.54 -2.61
C ALA A 157 -15.08 -0.26 -3.10
N VAL A 158 -13.79 -0.12 -2.88
CA VAL A 158 -13.03 1.09 -3.21
C VAL A 158 -11.96 0.77 -4.26
N ILE A 159 -12.02 1.45 -5.41
CA ILE A 159 -11.04 1.32 -6.48
C ILE A 159 -10.14 2.57 -6.49
N THR A 160 -8.88 2.41 -6.09
CA THR A 160 -7.91 3.51 -6.08
C THR A 160 -7.33 3.78 -7.48
N ALA A 161 -6.37 4.70 -7.59
CA ALA A 161 -5.77 5.07 -8.88
C ALA A 161 -5.26 3.85 -9.66
N LEU A 162 -5.66 3.76 -10.93
CA LEU A 162 -5.27 2.69 -11.85
C LEU A 162 -4.13 3.13 -12.76
N GLY A 163 -3.23 2.20 -13.04
CA GLY A 163 -2.08 2.36 -13.91
C GLY A 163 -1.50 1.01 -14.29
N MET A 164 -0.58 1.01 -15.25
CA MET A 164 0.12 -0.21 -15.67
C MET A 164 1.01 -0.73 -14.55
N ASP A 165 0.75 -1.93 -14.09
CA ASP A 165 1.57 -2.73 -13.16
C ASP A 165 1.14 -4.19 -13.23
N HIS A 166 2.02 -5.11 -12.85
CA HIS A 166 1.76 -6.56 -12.84
C HIS A 166 1.19 -7.09 -14.18
N VAL A 167 1.74 -6.60 -15.28
CA VAL A 167 1.24 -6.89 -16.65
C VAL A 167 1.25 -8.38 -16.96
N LYS A 168 2.20 -9.13 -16.39
CA LYS A 168 2.30 -10.59 -16.59
C LYS A 168 1.14 -11.35 -15.94
N GLU A 169 0.66 -10.86 -14.80
CA GLU A 169 -0.38 -11.50 -14.01
C GLU A 169 -1.78 -10.99 -14.37
N LEU A 170 -1.90 -9.70 -14.69
CA LEU A 170 -3.20 -9.03 -14.85
C LEU A 170 -3.60 -8.76 -16.30
N GLY A 171 -2.64 -8.83 -17.23
CA GLY A 171 -2.87 -8.55 -18.64
C GLY A 171 -2.18 -7.29 -19.13
N PRO A 172 -2.03 -7.15 -20.47
CA PRO A 172 -1.22 -6.12 -21.10
C PRO A 172 -1.90 -4.74 -21.22
N THR A 173 -3.20 -4.62 -20.89
CA THR A 173 -3.95 -3.38 -21.06
C THR A 173 -4.50 -2.83 -19.75
N LEU A 174 -4.79 -1.53 -19.70
CA LEU A 174 -5.49 -0.92 -18.56
C LEU A 174 -6.89 -1.51 -18.37
N ALA A 175 -7.56 -1.93 -19.44
CA ALA A 175 -8.85 -2.60 -19.37
C ALA A 175 -8.75 -3.97 -18.66
N ASP A 176 -7.71 -4.76 -18.93
CA ASP A 176 -7.47 -6.04 -18.25
C ASP A 176 -7.20 -5.82 -16.75
N ILE A 177 -6.34 -4.87 -16.44
CA ILE A 177 -6.00 -4.50 -15.06
C ILE A 177 -7.26 -4.02 -14.31
N ALA A 178 -8.09 -3.18 -14.96
CA ALA A 178 -9.34 -2.70 -14.39
C ALA A 178 -10.34 -3.85 -14.17
N ALA A 179 -10.45 -4.79 -15.11
CA ALA A 179 -11.32 -5.96 -14.99
C ALA A 179 -10.91 -6.86 -13.82
N ALA A 180 -9.61 -7.12 -13.67
CA ALA A 180 -9.10 -7.88 -12.53
C ALA A 180 -9.42 -7.21 -11.20
N LYS A 181 -9.27 -5.87 -11.10
CA LYS A 181 -9.53 -5.12 -9.86
C LYS A 181 -11.02 -4.95 -9.57
N ALA A 182 -11.84 -4.75 -10.60
CA ALA A 182 -13.29 -4.69 -10.49
C ALA A 182 -13.92 -6.00 -9.97
N GLY A 183 -13.16 -7.11 -9.95
CA GLY A 183 -13.60 -8.37 -9.35
C GLY A 183 -13.92 -8.32 -7.85
N ILE A 184 -13.54 -7.25 -7.15
CA ILE A 184 -13.98 -7.01 -5.76
C ILE A 184 -15.40 -6.48 -5.64
N ILE A 185 -16.00 -6.03 -6.76
CA ILE A 185 -17.36 -5.52 -6.82
C ILE A 185 -18.33 -6.70 -6.74
N LYS A 186 -19.17 -6.72 -5.72
CA LYS A 186 -20.17 -7.75 -5.48
C LYS A 186 -21.57 -7.23 -5.79
N GLU A 187 -22.53 -8.15 -5.85
CA GLU A 187 -23.92 -7.83 -6.11
C GLU A 187 -24.47 -6.79 -5.12
N GLY A 188 -24.97 -5.67 -5.63
CA GLY A 188 -25.61 -4.62 -4.85
C GLY A 188 -24.71 -3.83 -3.90
N CYS A 189 -23.37 -4.07 -3.86
CA CYS A 189 -22.50 -3.32 -2.95
C CYS A 189 -22.26 -1.89 -3.45
N PRO A 190 -22.14 -0.90 -2.55
CA PRO A 190 -21.67 0.43 -2.91
C PRO A 190 -20.24 0.39 -3.43
N VAL A 191 -19.97 1.16 -4.49
CA VAL A 191 -18.63 1.25 -5.12
C VAL A 191 -18.19 2.70 -5.19
N VAL A 192 -16.96 2.97 -4.78
CA VAL A 192 -16.33 4.28 -4.97
C VAL A 192 -15.06 4.11 -5.79
N SER A 193 -14.97 4.83 -6.91
CA SER A 193 -13.83 4.78 -7.82
C SER A 193 -13.10 6.11 -7.89
N TYR A 194 -11.77 6.02 -7.92
CA TYR A 194 -10.91 7.17 -8.16
C TYR A 194 -11.16 7.80 -9.53
N GLY A 195 -11.45 6.98 -10.56
CA GLY A 195 -11.72 7.44 -11.92
C GLY A 195 -10.54 8.11 -12.62
N GLY A 196 -10.83 8.75 -13.75
CA GLY A 196 -9.85 9.56 -14.50
C GLY A 196 -8.99 8.79 -15.52
N VAL A 197 -9.28 7.49 -15.73
CA VAL A 197 -8.65 6.67 -16.77
C VAL A 197 -9.77 6.10 -17.64
N PRO A 198 -10.12 6.74 -18.78
CA PRO A 198 -11.34 6.42 -19.54
C PRO A 198 -11.50 4.94 -19.91
N GLU A 199 -10.42 4.27 -20.30
CA GLU A 199 -10.41 2.86 -20.65
C GLU A 199 -10.78 1.97 -19.46
N ALA A 200 -10.23 2.29 -18.27
CA ALA A 200 -10.53 1.58 -17.04
C ALA A 200 -11.92 1.91 -16.48
N ASP A 201 -12.33 3.18 -16.58
CA ASP A 201 -13.63 3.66 -16.08
C ASP A 201 -14.79 2.99 -16.81
N ILE A 202 -14.66 2.76 -18.12
CA ILE A 202 -15.65 1.99 -18.92
C ILE A 202 -15.83 0.58 -18.34
N VAL A 203 -14.74 -0.09 -18.00
CA VAL A 203 -14.78 -1.45 -17.44
C VAL A 203 -15.45 -1.44 -16.06
N ILE A 204 -15.08 -0.51 -15.17
CA ILE A 204 -15.64 -0.40 -13.82
C ILE A 204 -17.15 -0.14 -13.91
N ARG A 205 -17.59 0.84 -14.72
CA ARG A 205 -19.01 1.15 -14.92
C ARG A 205 -19.80 -0.05 -15.43
N ARG A 206 -19.23 -0.81 -16.39
CA ARG A 206 -19.84 -2.04 -16.89
C ARG A 206 -20.02 -3.06 -15.79
N VAL A 207 -18.98 -3.36 -15.01
CA VAL A 207 -19.05 -4.34 -13.92
C VAL A 207 -20.04 -3.89 -12.85
N CYS A 208 -20.09 -2.60 -12.50
CA CYS A 208 -21.07 -2.07 -11.57
C CYS A 208 -22.51 -2.29 -12.09
N ALA A 209 -22.76 -2.02 -13.39
CA ALA A 209 -24.08 -2.27 -13.99
C ALA A 209 -24.46 -3.76 -13.98
N GLU A 210 -23.52 -4.65 -14.32
CA GLU A 210 -23.70 -6.11 -14.29
C GLU A 210 -23.96 -6.65 -12.87
N LYS A 211 -23.44 -5.97 -11.83
CA LYS A 211 -23.59 -6.34 -10.42
C LYS A 211 -24.65 -5.53 -9.68
N HIS A 212 -25.44 -4.73 -10.36
CA HIS A 212 -26.43 -3.83 -9.75
C HIS A 212 -25.82 -3.00 -8.60
N ALA A 213 -24.52 -2.68 -8.70
CA ALA A 213 -23.74 -1.96 -7.71
C ALA A 213 -23.82 -0.46 -7.96
N GLU A 214 -24.08 0.32 -6.91
CA GLU A 214 -24.13 1.78 -7.00
C GLU A 214 -22.71 2.35 -7.09
N LEU A 215 -22.38 2.99 -8.23
CA LEU A 215 -21.06 3.59 -8.45
C LEU A 215 -21.07 5.09 -8.16
N THR A 216 -20.17 5.51 -7.30
CA THR A 216 -19.78 6.91 -7.07
C THR A 216 -18.36 7.13 -7.57
N GLU A 217 -18.16 8.00 -8.55
CA GLU A 217 -16.83 8.44 -8.99
C GLU A 217 -16.45 9.72 -8.22
N VAL A 218 -15.17 9.81 -7.81
CA VAL A 218 -14.71 10.98 -7.05
C VAL A 218 -14.68 12.22 -7.95
N ASP A 219 -15.38 13.27 -7.55
CA ASP A 219 -15.34 14.57 -8.23
C ASP A 219 -14.14 15.40 -7.76
N PHE A 220 -13.00 15.21 -8.40
CA PHE A 220 -11.78 15.98 -8.08
C PHE A 220 -11.86 17.47 -8.43
N SER A 221 -12.89 17.94 -9.12
CA SER A 221 -13.08 19.38 -9.33
C SER A 221 -13.39 20.13 -8.02
N ARG A 222 -13.84 19.40 -7.00
CA ARG A 222 -14.12 19.89 -5.66
C ARG A 222 -12.91 19.88 -4.73
N LEU A 223 -11.77 19.30 -5.18
CA LEU A 223 -10.53 19.28 -4.43
C LEU A 223 -9.75 20.56 -4.70
N LYS A 224 -9.51 21.34 -3.64
CA LYS A 224 -8.64 22.50 -3.68
C LYS A 224 -7.39 22.21 -2.86
N TYR A 225 -6.26 22.31 -3.48
CA TYR A 225 -4.97 22.17 -2.84
C TYR A 225 -4.52 23.55 -2.34
N GLU A 226 -4.45 23.71 -1.03
CA GLU A 226 -4.12 25.00 -0.40
C GLU A 226 -2.61 25.13 -0.10
N GLY A 227 -1.83 24.07 -0.31
CA GLY A 227 -0.38 24.07 -0.06
C GLY A 227 0.05 23.06 0.99
N GLY A 228 0.84 23.52 1.97
CA GLY A 228 1.32 22.71 3.08
C GLY A 228 2.82 22.85 3.32
N SER A 229 3.30 22.18 4.36
CA SER A 229 4.69 22.16 4.81
C SER A 229 5.34 20.79 4.52
N LEU A 230 6.49 20.56 5.14
CA LEU A 230 7.10 19.22 5.20
C LEU A 230 6.48 18.34 6.29
N ASP A 231 5.50 18.82 7.05
CA ASP A 231 4.80 18.07 8.09
C ASP A 231 3.38 17.68 7.68
N ALA A 232 2.71 18.50 6.85
CA ALA A 232 1.35 18.23 6.39
C ALA A 232 1.06 18.84 5.04
N VAL A 233 0.08 18.24 4.35
CA VAL A 233 -0.59 18.80 3.17
C VAL A 233 -1.90 19.46 3.63
N GLU A 234 -2.19 20.65 3.11
CA GLU A 234 -3.41 21.39 3.39
C GLU A 234 -4.33 21.39 2.17
N PHE A 235 -5.59 21.04 2.37
CA PHE A 235 -6.56 20.98 1.28
C PHE A 235 -8.00 21.12 1.74
N ASP A 236 -8.86 21.56 0.81
CA ASP A 236 -10.31 21.51 0.94
C ASP A 236 -10.87 20.42 0.03
N PHE A 237 -11.91 19.74 0.47
CA PHE A 237 -12.64 18.81 -0.38
C PHE A 237 -14.13 18.75 -0.03
N ASP A 238 -14.99 19.12 -0.99
CA ASP A 238 -16.45 18.95 -0.95
C ASP A 238 -17.10 19.38 0.38
N GLY A 239 -16.79 20.62 0.81
CA GLY A 239 -17.33 21.23 2.03
C GLY A 239 -16.53 20.92 3.31
N LEU A 240 -15.59 20.01 3.28
CA LEU A 240 -14.60 19.83 4.34
C LEU A 240 -13.41 20.76 4.05
N THR A 241 -13.22 21.80 4.85
CA THR A 241 -12.20 22.84 4.65
C THR A 241 -11.06 22.72 5.65
N ASP A 242 -9.90 23.29 5.33
CA ASP A 242 -8.73 23.38 6.21
C ASP A 242 -8.30 22.01 6.77
N VAL A 243 -8.22 20.97 5.92
CA VAL A 243 -7.77 19.64 6.34
C VAL A 243 -6.25 19.59 6.35
N HIS A 244 -5.66 19.28 7.51
CA HIS A 244 -4.23 19.08 7.68
C HIS A 244 -3.91 17.58 7.65
N LEU A 245 -3.41 17.09 6.52
CA LEU A 245 -3.08 15.67 6.33
C LEU A 245 -1.58 15.44 6.53
N PRO A 246 -1.13 14.65 7.52
CA PRO A 246 0.28 14.43 7.81
C PRO A 246 0.98 13.46 6.85
N LEU A 247 0.38 13.18 5.71
CA LEU A 247 0.96 12.43 4.61
C LEU A 247 1.34 13.41 3.49
N ILE A 248 2.61 13.77 3.39
CA ILE A 248 3.08 14.94 2.67
C ILE A 248 3.23 14.81 1.15
N GLY A 249 3.00 13.63 0.57
CA GLY A 249 3.01 13.44 -0.89
C GLY A 249 1.88 14.22 -1.57
N SER A 250 2.18 14.94 -2.66
CA SER A 250 1.20 15.75 -3.41
C SER A 250 0.00 14.96 -3.95
N TYR A 251 0.12 13.64 -4.02
CA TYR A 251 -0.95 12.73 -4.42
C TYR A 251 -1.90 12.35 -3.26
N GLN A 252 -1.52 12.59 -2.02
CA GLN A 252 -2.28 12.17 -0.84
C GLN A 252 -3.63 12.89 -0.68
N PRO A 253 -3.79 14.19 -1.03
CA PRO A 253 -5.11 14.82 -1.03
C PRO A 253 -6.14 14.12 -1.94
N ARG A 254 -5.69 13.55 -3.07
CA ARG A 254 -6.57 12.76 -3.94
C ARG A 254 -6.95 11.41 -3.32
N ASN A 255 -6.00 10.74 -2.63
CA ASN A 255 -6.31 9.53 -1.87
C ASN A 255 -7.27 9.84 -0.70
N ALA A 256 -7.09 10.99 -0.03
CA ALA A 256 -8.00 11.47 1.01
C ALA A 256 -9.40 11.77 0.45
N ALA A 257 -9.50 12.42 -0.70
CA ALA A 257 -10.78 12.67 -1.37
C ALA A 257 -11.53 11.37 -1.68
N LEU A 258 -10.81 10.33 -2.12
CA LEU A 258 -11.38 8.99 -2.32
C LEU A 258 -11.87 8.39 -1.00
N ALA A 259 -11.06 8.44 0.06
CA ALA A 259 -11.43 7.95 1.39
C ALA A 259 -12.65 8.70 1.96
N ILE A 260 -12.68 10.03 1.88
CA ILE A 260 -13.81 10.88 2.31
C ILE A 260 -15.09 10.46 1.54
N THR A 261 -15.00 10.32 0.22
CA THR A 261 -16.15 9.94 -0.61
C THR A 261 -16.67 8.56 -0.19
N ALA A 262 -15.80 7.57 0.00
CA ALA A 262 -16.18 6.23 0.42
C ALA A 262 -16.83 6.22 1.81
N LEU A 263 -16.30 6.95 2.78
CA LEU A 263 -16.87 7.08 4.12
C LEU A 263 -18.24 7.78 4.10
N ARG A 264 -18.44 8.78 3.24
CA ARG A 264 -19.74 9.45 3.06
C ARG A 264 -20.75 8.53 2.39
N VAL A 265 -20.34 7.72 1.40
CA VAL A 265 -21.19 6.66 0.80
C VAL A 265 -21.58 5.65 1.88
N MET A 266 -20.67 5.15 2.69
CA MET A 266 -20.99 4.26 3.81
C MET A 266 -22.00 4.89 4.78
N ARG A 267 -21.88 6.20 5.06
CA ARG A 267 -22.83 6.93 5.92
C ARG A 267 -24.25 6.93 5.33
N THR A 268 -24.41 7.06 4.01
CA THR A 268 -25.74 6.96 3.38
C THR A 268 -26.33 5.54 3.46
N HIS A 269 -25.47 4.54 3.71
CA HIS A 269 -25.86 3.15 3.94
C HIS A 269 -25.95 2.77 5.44
N GLY A 270 -26.05 3.77 6.31
CA GLY A 270 -26.39 3.57 7.74
C GLY A 270 -25.20 3.51 8.71
N TRP A 271 -23.97 3.70 8.25
CA TRP A 271 -22.83 3.82 9.15
C TRP A 271 -22.80 5.18 9.83
N ASN A 272 -22.59 5.20 11.14
CA ASN A 272 -22.48 6.47 11.89
C ASN A 272 -21.06 7.04 11.81
N ILE A 273 -20.79 7.81 10.76
CA ILE A 273 -19.48 8.42 10.50
C ILE A 273 -19.64 9.93 10.39
N PRO A 274 -19.55 10.69 11.49
CA PRO A 274 -19.69 12.14 11.45
C PRO A 274 -18.51 12.81 10.75
N GLU A 275 -18.72 14.00 10.17
CA GLU A 275 -17.65 14.76 9.49
C GLU A 275 -16.47 15.07 10.43
N SER A 276 -16.73 15.27 11.73
CA SER A 276 -15.68 15.45 12.73
C SER A 276 -14.77 14.24 12.86
N ALA A 277 -15.32 13.02 12.77
CA ALA A 277 -14.51 11.80 12.78
C ALA A 277 -13.67 11.64 11.50
N ILE A 278 -14.23 12.02 10.35
CA ILE A 278 -13.48 12.05 9.08
C ILE A 278 -12.29 13.01 9.21
N ARG A 279 -12.53 14.24 9.68
CA ARG A 279 -11.47 15.22 9.92
C ARG A 279 -10.39 14.66 10.86
N THR A 280 -10.80 14.27 12.08
CA THR A 280 -9.87 13.75 13.08
C THR A 280 -9.03 12.59 12.55
N GLY A 281 -9.66 11.64 11.85
CA GLY A 281 -8.96 10.50 11.31
C GLY A 281 -7.95 10.88 10.23
N LEU A 282 -8.26 11.85 9.37
CA LEU A 282 -7.31 12.34 8.36
C LEU A 282 -6.15 13.11 8.99
N GLU A 283 -6.39 13.92 10.03
CA GLU A 283 -5.38 14.72 10.70
C GLU A 283 -4.46 13.90 11.63
N THR A 284 -4.86 12.68 11.98
CA THR A 284 -4.09 11.80 12.88
C THR A 284 -3.53 10.56 12.19
N VAL A 285 -3.83 10.33 10.91
CA VAL A 285 -3.36 9.15 10.19
C VAL A 285 -1.84 9.12 10.08
N SER A 286 -1.26 7.94 10.30
CA SER A 286 0.15 7.66 10.07
C SER A 286 0.29 6.50 9.09
N TRP A 287 1.09 6.68 8.04
CA TRP A 287 1.34 5.65 7.05
C TRP A 287 2.78 5.68 6.54
N PRO A 288 3.69 4.98 7.22
CA PRO A 288 5.12 4.96 6.88
C PRO A 288 5.43 4.53 5.45
N GLY A 289 6.58 4.96 4.92
CA GLY A 289 7.10 4.55 3.62
C GLY A 289 6.34 5.07 2.40
N ARG A 290 5.53 6.10 2.57
CA ARG A 290 4.82 6.78 1.48
C ARG A 290 5.12 8.27 1.49
N PHE A 291 6.16 8.66 0.77
CA PHE A 291 6.73 10.01 0.74
C PHE A 291 6.99 10.53 2.15
N GLU A 292 7.68 9.72 2.92
CA GLU A 292 7.92 9.95 4.34
C GLU A 292 9.20 10.75 4.54
N LEU A 293 9.13 11.77 5.40
CA LEU A 293 10.28 12.57 5.77
C LEU A 293 10.90 12.01 7.07
N LEU A 294 12.09 11.41 6.96
CA LEU A 294 12.82 10.87 8.11
C LEU A 294 13.70 11.93 8.80
N ARG A 295 14.06 13.00 8.09
CA ARG A 295 14.80 14.16 8.61
C ARG A 295 14.45 15.41 7.81
N HIS A 296 14.27 16.53 8.49
CA HIS A 296 13.90 17.81 7.86
C HIS A 296 15.07 18.51 7.18
N ALA A 297 16.24 18.58 7.85
CA ALA A 297 17.39 19.34 7.34
C ALA A 297 18.72 18.67 7.71
N PRO A 298 19.60 18.34 6.75
CA PRO A 298 19.24 18.15 5.33
C PRO A 298 18.16 17.09 5.16
N ALA A 299 17.24 17.31 4.22
CA ALA A 299 16.09 16.42 4.10
C ALA A 299 16.48 14.98 3.71
N PHE A 300 15.91 13.99 4.40
CA PHE A 300 15.98 12.59 4.02
C PHE A 300 14.57 12.02 3.86
N LEU A 301 14.22 11.66 2.63
CA LEU A 301 12.91 11.14 2.25
C LEU A 301 12.97 9.64 1.97
N LEU A 302 11.88 8.95 2.30
CA LEU A 302 11.68 7.54 2.00
C LEU A 302 10.34 7.35 1.27
N ASP A 303 10.36 6.75 0.08
CA ASP A 303 9.17 6.48 -0.68
C ASP A 303 9.15 5.08 -1.31
N GLY A 304 8.02 4.41 -1.26
CA GLY A 304 7.84 3.06 -1.78
C GLY A 304 7.44 2.97 -3.24
N SER A 305 7.61 4.02 -4.04
CA SER A 305 7.32 4.01 -5.47
C SER A 305 8.20 3.01 -6.22
N HIS A 306 7.57 2.12 -6.99
CA HIS A 306 8.22 0.98 -7.62
C HIS A 306 7.72 0.70 -9.04
N ASN A 307 6.89 1.58 -9.59
CA ASN A 307 6.40 1.56 -10.97
C ASN A 307 6.37 2.99 -11.53
N ALA A 308 6.31 3.12 -12.85
CA ALA A 308 6.36 4.42 -13.50
C ALA A 308 5.20 5.35 -13.10
N HIS A 309 4.01 4.80 -12.84
CA HIS A 309 2.86 5.60 -12.39
C HIS A 309 3.10 6.18 -10.99
N GLY A 310 3.56 5.38 -10.02
CA GLY A 310 3.94 5.84 -8.69
C GLY A 310 5.12 6.82 -8.74
N MET A 311 6.13 6.51 -9.56
CA MET A 311 7.31 7.36 -9.72
C MET A 311 6.97 8.77 -10.22
N ARG A 312 5.99 8.92 -11.15
CA ARG A 312 5.51 10.24 -11.58
C ARG A 312 4.91 11.03 -10.41
N ALA A 313 4.14 10.38 -9.56
CA ALA A 313 3.54 11.01 -8.38
C ALA A 313 4.60 11.45 -7.35
N THR A 314 5.62 10.61 -7.11
CA THR A 314 6.76 10.94 -6.25
C THR A 314 7.57 12.10 -6.81
N VAL A 315 7.92 12.05 -8.10
CA VAL A 315 8.66 13.13 -8.77
C VAL A 315 7.89 14.46 -8.72
N GLN A 316 6.57 14.42 -8.89
CA GLN A 316 5.75 15.63 -8.74
C GLN A 316 5.82 16.14 -7.29
N SER A 317 5.70 15.26 -6.30
CA SER A 317 5.82 15.62 -4.88
C SER A 317 7.20 16.22 -4.54
N LEU A 318 8.28 15.67 -5.12
CA LEU A 318 9.63 16.23 -4.95
C LEU A 318 9.72 17.66 -5.51
N LYS A 319 9.14 17.91 -6.69
CA LYS A 319 9.12 19.24 -7.31
C LYS A 319 8.29 20.24 -6.52
N ASP A 320 7.15 19.80 -5.99
CA ASP A 320 6.22 20.65 -5.23
C ASP A 320 6.80 21.04 -3.86
N ARG A 321 7.46 20.07 -3.18
CA ARG A 321 7.98 20.25 -1.81
C ARG A 321 9.39 20.83 -1.77
N PHE A 322 10.18 20.60 -2.81
CA PHE A 322 11.59 21.02 -2.90
C PHE A 322 11.84 21.74 -4.25
N PRO A 323 11.18 22.89 -4.50
CA PRO A 323 11.27 23.57 -5.78
C PRO A 323 12.72 23.93 -6.12
N GLY A 324 13.14 23.54 -7.33
CA GLY A 324 14.47 23.81 -7.87
C GLY A 324 15.60 22.95 -7.28
N GLN A 325 15.34 22.11 -6.28
CA GLN A 325 16.38 21.25 -5.68
C GLN A 325 16.65 20.00 -6.53
N LYS A 326 17.88 19.50 -6.39
CA LYS A 326 18.36 18.24 -6.95
C LYS A 326 18.65 17.28 -5.81
N PHE A 327 18.54 15.99 -6.06
CA PHE A 327 18.60 14.94 -5.05
C PHE A 327 19.78 14.00 -5.28
N VAL A 328 20.35 13.50 -4.20
CA VAL A 328 20.99 12.19 -4.22
C VAL A 328 19.90 11.14 -4.04
N PHE A 329 19.78 10.24 -5.00
CA PHE A 329 18.82 9.14 -4.93
C PHE A 329 19.50 7.87 -4.43
N LEU A 330 18.98 7.29 -3.35
CA LEU A 330 19.30 5.93 -2.91
C LEU A 330 18.25 4.99 -3.51
N VAL A 331 18.67 4.09 -4.40
CA VAL A 331 17.69 3.30 -5.18
C VAL A 331 17.92 1.79 -5.09
N SER A 332 16.81 1.06 -4.99
CA SER A 332 16.76 -0.37 -5.24
C SER A 332 15.54 -0.67 -6.10
N ILE A 333 15.70 -1.39 -7.20
CA ILE A 333 14.62 -1.66 -8.16
C ILE A 333 14.53 -3.16 -8.39
N MET A 334 13.30 -3.67 -8.53
CA MET A 334 13.07 -5.08 -8.86
C MET A 334 13.40 -5.35 -10.33
N ALA A 335 14.00 -6.50 -10.64
CA ALA A 335 14.43 -6.86 -11.98
C ALA A 335 13.30 -7.00 -13.02
N ASP A 336 12.06 -7.15 -12.55
CA ASP A 336 10.87 -7.26 -13.39
C ASP A 336 10.22 -5.89 -13.72
N LYS A 337 10.79 -4.77 -13.27
CA LYS A 337 10.25 -3.43 -13.49
C LYS A 337 10.91 -2.73 -14.68
N ASP A 338 10.19 -1.75 -15.24
CA ASP A 338 10.69 -0.90 -16.32
C ASP A 338 11.63 0.18 -15.76
N VAL A 339 12.90 -0.18 -15.67
CA VAL A 339 13.97 0.67 -15.09
C VAL A 339 14.16 1.93 -15.91
N ASP A 340 14.14 1.84 -17.27
CA ASP A 340 14.35 2.98 -18.15
C ASP A 340 13.27 4.03 -17.97
N GLN A 341 12.00 3.59 -17.85
CA GLN A 341 10.90 4.52 -17.64
C GLN A 341 10.98 5.19 -16.25
N MET A 342 11.44 4.47 -15.22
CA MET A 342 11.66 5.06 -13.90
C MET A 342 12.83 6.05 -13.91
N LEU A 343 13.93 5.70 -14.55
CA LEU A 343 15.11 6.58 -14.68
C LEU A 343 14.79 7.85 -15.48
N SER A 344 14.01 7.76 -16.55
CA SER A 344 13.61 8.94 -17.34
C SER A 344 12.91 10.01 -16.49
N LEU A 345 12.21 9.59 -15.43
CA LEU A 345 11.51 10.48 -14.50
C LEU A 345 12.45 11.06 -13.43
N LEU A 346 13.41 10.25 -12.92
CA LEU A 346 14.32 10.63 -11.83
C LEU A 346 15.53 11.42 -12.30
N ALA A 347 16.11 11.08 -13.45
CA ALA A 347 17.34 11.67 -13.98
C ALA A 347 17.31 13.21 -14.03
N PRO A 348 16.20 13.87 -14.43
CA PRO A 348 16.14 15.33 -14.41
C PRO A 348 16.31 15.97 -13.03
N LEU A 349 16.04 15.23 -11.95
CA LEU A 349 16.19 15.70 -10.57
C LEU A 349 17.46 15.19 -9.88
N ALA A 350 18.21 14.30 -10.51
CA ALA A 350 19.35 13.65 -9.89
C ALA A 350 20.62 14.53 -9.90
N VAL A 351 21.31 14.55 -8.77
CA VAL A 351 22.74 14.89 -8.68
C VAL A 351 23.55 13.63 -8.93
N ARG A 352 23.14 12.54 -8.24
CA ARG A 352 23.81 11.24 -8.27
C ARG A 352 22.85 10.16 -7.78
N PHE A 353 23.14 8.92 -8.14
CA PHE A 353 22.49 7.73 -7.61
C PHE A 353 23.46 6.91 -6.75
N VAL A 354 22.96 6.36 -5.67
CA VAL A 354 23.58 5.27 -4.90
C VAL A 354 22.65 4.08 -5.04
N THR A 355 23.16 2.94 -5.49
CA THR A 355 22.35 1.73 -5.69
C THR A 355 22.62 0.71 -4.60
N VAL A 356 21.59 0.01 -4.16
CA VAL A 356 21.66 -1.08 -3.19
C VAL A 356 20.81 -2.26 -3.65
N THR A 357 21.11 -3.46 -3.16
CA THR A 357 20.31 -4.66 -3.40
C THR A 357 19.37 -4.88 -2.22
N ALA A 358 18.05 -4.82 -2.44
CA ALA A 358 17.06 -5.17 -1.41
C ALA A 358 17.12 -6.67 -1.08
N HIS A 359 16.77 -7.04 0.14
CA HIS A 359 16.79 -8.42 0.65
C HIS A 359 15.64 -9.26 0.08
N THR A 360 15.60 -9.41 -1.25
CA THR A 360 14.63 -10.24 -1.96
C THR A 360 15.26 -10.81 -3.25
N PRO A 361 14.95 -12.06 -3.62
CA PRO A 361 15.45 -12.66 -4.85
C PRO A 361 15.07 -11.91 -6.14
N ARG A 362 14.07 -11.04 -6.06
CA ARG A 362 13.59 -10.22 -7.18
C ARG A 362 14.38 -8.94 -7.38
N ALA A 363 15.21 -8.54 -6.43
CA ALA A 363 15.98 -7.30 -6.50
C ALA A 363 17.04 -7.38 -7.62
N MET A 364 17.17 -6.30 -8.39
CA MET A 364 18.32 -6.15 -9.28
C MET A 364 19.58 -5.93 -8.45
N PRO A 365 20.70 -6.64 -8.73
CA PRO A 365 21.96 -6.42 -8.03
C PRO A 365 22.41 -4.96 -8.14
N ALA A 366 22.93 -4.40 -7.07
CA ALA A 366 23.32 -2.98 -6.97
C ALA A 366 24.26 -2.55 -8.10
N GLU A 367 25.29 -3.32 -8.41
CA GLU A 367 26.23 -2.98 -9.49
C GLU A 367 25.57 -3.01 -10.86
N VAL A 368 24.70 -4.01 -11.14
CA VAL A 368 23.94 -4.08 -12.40
C VAL A 368 23.06 -2.84 -12.58
N LEU A 369 22.38 -2.43 -11.51
CA LEU A 369 21.55 -1.22 -11.52
C LEU A 369 22.42 0.04 -11.70
N ALA A 370 23.58 0.13 -11.05
CA ALA A 370 24.50 1.24 -11.21
C ALA A 370 25.06 1.34 -12.64
N GLU A 371 25.41 0.22 -13.26
CA GLU A 371 25.83 0.15 -14.67
C GLU A 371 24.72 0.64 -15.60
N HIS A 372 23.48 0.19 -15.37
CA HIS A 372 22.31 0.60 -16.13
C HIS A 372 22.08 2.13 -16.03
N ILE A 373 22.18 2.69 -14.81
CA ILE A 373 22.06 4.14 -14.59
C ILE A 373 23.20 4.92 -15.25
N ARG A 374 24.44 4.41 -15.21
CA ARG A 374 25.58 5.03 -15.91
C ARG A 374 25.41 5.02 -17.43
N ALA A 375 24.90 3.90 -17.98
CA ALA A 375 24.57 3.80 -19.39
C ALA A 375 23.46 4.76 -19.82
N TYR A 376 22.53 5.10 -18.91
CA TYR A 376 21.51 6.13 -19.09
C TYR A 376 22.07 7.57 -19.06
N GLY A 377 23.36 7.75 -18.77
CA GLY A 377 24.03 9.04 -18.71
C GLY A 377 24.06 9.72 -17.35
N CYS A 378 23.68 9.03 -16.28
CA CYS A 378 23.67 9.54 -14.93
C CYS A 378 24.91 9.05 -14.13
N ARG A 379 25.29 9.80 -13.09
CA ARG A 379 26.32 9.38 -12.15
C ARG A 379 25.74 8.39 -11.17
N ALA A 380 26.33 7.18 -11.05
CA ALA A 380 25.89 6.14 -10.13
C ALA A 380 27.07 5.38 -9.54
N GLU A 381 26.91 4.96 -8.29
CA GLU A 381 27.80 4.05 -7.59
C GLU A 381 27.00 3.01 -6.82
N ALA A 382 27.50 1.77 -6.79
CA ALA A 382 26.91 0.69 -6.02
C ALA A 382 27.48 0.68 -4.60
N ALA A 383 26.65 0.33 -3.63
CA ALA A 383 27.08 0.08 -2.26
C ALA A 383 26.89 -1.40 -1.91
N ASP A 384 27.78 -1.91 -1.05
CA ASP A 384 27.83 -3.33 -0.69
C ASP A 384 26.69 -3.77 0.23
N SER A 385 26.08 -2.82 0.95
CA SER A 385 24.92 -3.07 1.81
C SER A 385 23.96 -1.86 1.82
N ILE A 386 22.78 -2.05 2.38
CA ILE A 386 21.80 -0.95 2.53
C ILE A 386 22.34 0.10 3.49
N GLU A 387 22.98 -0.32 4.60
CA GLU A 387 23.58 0.57 5.60
C GLU A 387 24.69 1.43 4.97
N ALA A 388 25.60 0.80 4.22
CA ALA A 388 26.65 1.50 3.49
C ALA A 388 26.06 2.48 2.46
N GLY A 389 24.98 2.08 1.76
CA GLY A 389 24.26 2.91 0.81
C GLY A 389 23.61 4.13 1.46
N VAL A 390 22.98 3.96 2.62
CA VAL A 390 22.38 5.07 3.40
C VAL A 390 23.47 6.05 3.84
N ALA A 391 24.54 5.56 4.44
CA ALA A 391 25.67 6.41 4.88
C ALA A 391 26.28 7.18 3.70
N ARG A 392 26.48 6.50 2.58
CA ARG A 392 27.05 7.09 1.37
C ARG A 392 26.12 8.13 0.73
N ALA A 393 24.81 7.84 0.68
CA ALA A 393 23.84 8.79 0.15
C ALA A 393 23.77 10.07 1.00
N VAL A 394 23.84 9.95 2.33
CA VAL A 394 23.89 11.11 3.25
C VAL A 394 25.17 11.91 3.06
N GLU A 395 26.34 11.24 2.97
CA GLU A 395 27.62 11.89 2.70
C GLU A 395 27.60 12.69 1.38
N LEU A 396 27.13 12.07 0.31
CA LEU A 396 27.05 12.69 -1.02
C LEU A 396 25.99 13.80 -1.09
N GLY A 397 24.95 13.70 -0.28
CA GLY A 397 23.90 14.71 -0.15
C GLY A 397 24.46 16.00 0.48
N GLY A 398 25.34 15.88 1.47
CA GLY A 398 25.84 17.03 2.21
C GLY A 398 24.69 17.86 2.79
N GLU A 399 24.58 19.12 2.34
CA GLU A 399 23.47 20.02 2.70
C GLU A 399 22.23 19.84 1.80
N GLY A 400 22.32 19.05 0.76
CA GLY A 400 21.21 18.77 -0.16
C GLY A 400 20.33 17.61 0.28
N PRO A 401 19.13 17.47 -0.33
CA PRO A 401 18.21 16.41 0.03
C PRO A 401 18.61 15.05 -0.56
N VAL A 402 18.30 14.01 0.22
CA VAL A 402 18.39 12.60 -0.18
C VAL A 402 16.98 12.02 -0.29
N CYS A 403 16.73 11.19 -1.31
CA CYS A 403 15.48 10.45 -1.44
C CYS A 403 15.77 8.98 -1.71
N ALA A 404 15.36 8.11 -0.79
CA ALA A 404 15.40 6.66 -0.92
C ALA A 404 14.11 6.15 -1.53
N LEU A 405 14.18 5.42 -2.68
CA LEU A 405 12.99 4.94 -3.39
C LEU A 405 13.30 3.77 -4.34
N GLY A 406 12.25 3.22 -4.98
CA GLY A 406 12.33 2.19 -6.02
C GLY A 406 11.70 0.86 -5.63
N THR A 407 11.53 0.60 -4.34
CA THR A 407 10.77 -0.55 -3.82
C THR A 407 10.36 -0.34 -2.37
N LEU A 408 9.30 -1.02 -1.93
CA LEU A 408 8.97 -1.09 -0.50
C LEU A 408 9.85 -2.09 0.26
N TYR A 409 10.40 -3.09 -0.42
CA TYR A 409 11.14 -4.20 0.21
C TYR A 409 12.44 -3.80 0.90
N PHE A 410 12.97 -2.59 0.64
CA PHE A 410 14.14 -2.09 1.35
C PHE A 410 13.82 -0.95 2.33
N SER A 411 12.55 -0.51 2.36
CA SER A 411 12.16 0.69 3.11
C SER A 411 12.40 0.56 4.62
N GLY A 412 12.16 -0.63 5.17
CA GLY A 412 12.46 -0.94 6.57
C GLY A 412 13.95 -0.86 6.89
N ASP A 413 14.75 -1.50 6.06
CA ASP A 413 16.21 -1.53 6.23
C ASP A 413 16.80 -0.12 6.12
N VAL A 414 16.37 0.68 5.14
CA VAL A 414 16.77 2.10 5.01
C VAL A 414 16.39 2.91 6.24
N ARG A 415 15.19 2.73 6.77
CA ARG A 415 14.71 3.43 7.97
C ARG A 415 15.58 3.08 9.18
N ASN A 416 15.87 1.78 9.38
CA ASN A 416 16.69 1.30 10.48
C ASN A 416 18.13 1.80 10.35
N ALA A 417 18.74 1.65 9.17
CA ALA A 417 20.10 2.13 8.89
C ALA A 417 20.21 3.65 9.09
N PHE A 418 19.21 4.42 8.64
CA PHE A 418 19.20 5.86 8.85
C PHE A 418 19.05 6.23 10.32
N ALA A 419 18.19 5.55 11.06
CA ALA A 419 18.01 5.78 12.49
C ALA A 419 19.27 5.48 13.30
N GLU A 420 20.03 4.45 12.96
CA GLU A 420 21.33 4.16 13.58
C GLU A 420 22.39 5.21 13.21
N LEU A 421 22.43 5.64 11.93
CA LEU A 421 23.38 6.65 11.47
C LEU A 421 23.25 8.00 12.20
N VAL A 422 22.02 8.40 12.57
CA VAL A 422 21.79 9.69 13.27
C VAL A 422 21.92 9.61 14.78
N LYS A 423 22.08 8.41 15.38
CA LYS A 423 22.36 8.23 16.81
C LYS A 423 23.87 8.29 17.12
N GLY A 424 24.72 7.93 16.15
CA GLY A 424 26.19 7.94 16.25
C GLY A 424 26.81 9.24 15.80
#